data_f1fa7396e1564364ab61c8f1e7ffdf6b
#
_entry.id   f1fa7396e1564364ab61c8f1e7ffdf6b
#
_cell.length_a   1.000
_cell.length_b   1.000
_cell.length_c   1.000
_cell.angle_alpha   90.00
_cell.angle_beta   90.00
_cell.angle_gamma   90.00
#
_symmetry.space_group_name_H-M   'P 1'
#
loop_
_entity.id
_entity.type
_entity.pdbx_description
1 polymer ?
#
loop_
_entity_poly.entity_id
_entity_poly.type
_entity_poly.pdbx_seq_one_letter_code
_entity_poly.pdbx_strand_id
1 'polypeptide(L)'
;LSLVGSEMCIRDRFTVNCKYDEKIAASAETLDIYICMKMKASNKAFKIEKHVHNYPHCWRTDKPVLYYPLDSWFIRSTAAKERMIELNKTINWKPESTGTGRFGKWLENLNDWNLSRSRYWGTPLPIWRSEEGEELCIGSVEELYNEIEKSIAAGFMTANPYKEKGFIPGEYTEDNYDKIDLHRPYVDDIILVSESGK
;
A
#
# COMPACT_ATOMS: atom_id res chain seq x y z
N LEU A 1 20.17 8.61 -5.08
CA LEU A 1 19.52 9.93 -5.18
C LEU A 1 18.21 9.75 -5.92
N SER A 2 17.12 9.69 -5.21
CA SER A 2 15.81 9.56 -5.83
C SER A 2 15.30 10.93 -6.28
N LEU A 3 15.81 11.40 -7.39
CA LEU A 3 15.15 12.44 -8.18
C LEU A 3 13.87 11.89 -8.84
N VAL A 4 13.69 10.57 -8.83
CA VAL A 4 12.53 9.86 -9.38
C VAL A 4 11.23 10.26 -8.68
N GLY A 5 11.22 10.45 -7.36
CA GLY A 5 10.05 10.94 -6.64
C GLY A 5 9.69 12.39 -6.94
N SER A 6 10.68 13.25 -7.20
CA SER A 6 10.45 14.65 -7.55
C SER A 6 10.01 14.84 -9.00
N GLU A 7 10.50 14.02 -9.93
CA GLU A 7 10.02 14.02 -11.32
C GLU A 7 8.55 13.58 -11.42
N MET A 8 8.15 12.61 -10.65
CA MET A 8 6.76 12.14 -10.63
C MET A 8 5.81 13.18 -10.04
N CYS A 9 6.16 13.79 -8.91
CA CYS A 9 5.39 14.89 -8.35
C CYS A 9 5.30 16.09 -9.30
N ILE A 10 6.35 16.35 -10.09
CA ILE A 10 6.34 17.37 -11.12
C ILE A 10 5.42 16.99 -12.27
N ARG A 11 5.45 15.73 -12.72
CA ARG A 11 4.57 15.24 -13.79
C ARG A 11 3.10 15.34 -13.41
N ASP A 12 2.73 14.88 -12.23
CA ASP A 12 1.34 14.90 -11.77
C ASP A 12 0.83 16.31 -11.57
N ARG A 13 1.61 17.19 -10.95
CA ARG A 13 1.26 18.60 -10.81
C ARG A 13 1.18 19.31 -12.16
N PHE A 14 2.00 18.88 -13.10
CA PHE A 14 2.03 19.49 -14.43
C PHE A 14 0.81 19.10 -15.26
N THR A 15 0.36 17.84 -15.16
CA THR A 15 -0.84 17.36 -15.86
C THR A 15 -2.14 17.84 -15.23
N VAL A 16 -2.17 18.01 -13.90
CA VAL A 16 -3.41 18.35 -13.15
C VAL A 16 -3.56 19.85 -12.91
N ASN A 17 -2.46 20.57 -12.61
CA ASN A 17 -2.52 21.96 -12.12
C ASN A 17 -1.90 23.01 -13.05
N CYS A 18 -1.27 22.63 -14.15
CA CYS A 18 -0.66 23.59 -15.06
C CYS A 18 -1.53 23.86 -16.27
N LYS A 19 -1.72 25.14 -16.58
CA LYS A 19 -2.33 25.54 -17.86
C LYS A 19 -1.46 24.98 -18.99
N TYR A 20 -2.09 24.22 -19.85
CA TYR A 20 -1.49 23.68 -21.05
C TYR A 20 -1.12 24.81 -22.00
N ASP A 21 0.14 24.88 -22.40
CA ASP A 21 0.62 25.86 -23.37
C ASP A 21 0.65 25.20 -24.75
N GLU A 22 -0.34 25.47 -25.56
CA GLU A 22 -0.51 24.85 -26.88
C GLU A 22 0.66 25.11 -27.83
N LYS A 23 1.33 26.27 -27.72
CA LYS A 23 2.46 26.60 -28.57
C LYS A 23 3.70 25.75 -28.23
N ILE A 24 3.95 25.54 -26.96
CA ILE A 24 5.05 24.68 -26.51
C ILE A 24 4.69 23.21 -26.79
N ALA A 25 3.45 22.80 -26.56
CA ALA A 25 3.00 21.45 -26.80
C ALA A 25 3.09 21.02 -28.25
N ALA A 26 2.78 21.91 -29.20
CA ALA A 26 2.88 21.65 -30.63
C ALA A 26 4.31 21.35 -31.09
N SER A 27 5.34 21.81 -30.35
CA SER A 27 6.74 21.57 -30.67
C SER A 27 7.40 20.47 -29.85
N ALA A 28 6.69 19.88 -28.87
CA ALA A 28 7.21 18.86 -27.97
C ALA A 28 6.71 17.47 -28.36
N GLU A 29 7.63 16.55 -28.64
CA GLU A 29 7.31 15.16 -28.99
C GLU A 29 6.79 14.35 -27.80
N THR A 30 7.23 14.71 -26.59
CA THR A 30 6.87 14.04 -25.35
C THR A 30 6.59 15.03 -24.22
N LEU A 31 5.89 14.59 -23.17
CA LEU A 31 5.65 15.40 -21.98
C LEU A 31 6.95 15.88 -21.30
N ASP A 32 7.98 15.06 -21.32
CA ASP A 32 9.29 15.40 -20.72
C ASP A 32 9.93 16.57 -21.45
N ILE A 33 9.91 16.56 -22.79
CA ILE A 33 10.39 17.66 -23.64
C ILE A 33 9.56 18.91 -23.37
N TYR A 34 8.23 18.79 -23.29
CA TYR A 34 7.35 19.89 -22.94
C TYR A 34 7.71 20.54 -21.60
N ILE A 35 7.92 19.74 -20.54
CA ILE A 35 8.34 20.22 -19.23
C ILE A 35 9.68 20.96 -19.32
N CYS A 36 10.66 20.36 -20.00
CA CYS A 36 11.98 20.95 -20.20
C CYS A 36 11.90 22.32 -20.90
N MET A 37 11.12 22.41 -21.96
CA MET A 37 10.94 23.66 -22.72
C MET A 37 10.26 24.72 -21.87
N LYS A 38 9.22 24.37 -21.11
CA LYS A 38 8.52 25.29 -20.24
C LYS A 38 9.39 25.78 -19.10
N MET A 39 10.18 24.91 -18.48
CA MET A 39 11.14 25.27 -17.43
C MET A 39 12.22 26.20 -17.97
N LYS A 40 12.71 25.96 -19.18
CA LYS A 40 13.66 26.83 -19.88
C LYS A 40 13.06 28.20 -20.16
N ALA A 41 11.85 28.27 -20.71
CA ALA A 41 11.14 29.51 -21.02
C ALA A 41 10.87 30.37 -19.79
N SER A 42 10.61 29.72 -18.62
CA SER A 42 10.41 30.40 -17.34
C SER A 42 11.70 30.68 -16.55
N ASN A 43 12.88 30.46 -17.15
CA ASN A 43 14.21 30.62 -16.54
C ASN A 43 14.38 29.85 -15.21
N LYS A 44 13.78 28.65 -15.13
CA LYS A 44 13.83 27.75 -13.95
C LYS A 44 14.68 26.51 -14.18
N ALA A 45 15.22 26.30 -15.38
CA ALA A 45 16.10 25.20 -15.71
C ALA A 45 17.56 25.64 -15.66
N PHE A 46 18.35 25.01 -14.80
CA PHE A 46 19.82 25.27 -14.75
C PHE A 46 20.51 24.62 -15.96
N LYS A 47 20.16 23.40 -16.30
CA LYS A 47 20.73 22.64 -17.43
C LYS A 47 19.71 21.63 -17.93
N ILE A 48 19.70 21.45 -19.25
CA ILE A 48 18.88 20.43 -19.92
C ILE A 48 19.82 19.63 -20.82
N GLU A 49 19.88 18.32 -20.60
CA GLU A 49 20.71 17.39 -21.36
C GLU A 49 19.89 16.17 -21.79
N LYS A 50 20.18 15.66 -22.96
CA LYS A 50 19.68 14.35 -23.40
C LYS A 50 20.58 13.26 -22.83
N HIS A 51 20.01 12.38 -22.02
CA HIS A 51 20.70 11.23 -21.45
C HIS A 51 20.02 9.95 -21.91
N VAL A 52 20.81 9.01 -22.46
CA VAL A 52 20.33 7.69 -22.86
C VAL A 52 20.61 6.71 -21.71
N HIS A 53 19.58 6.10 -21.20
CA HIS A 53 19.67 5.09 -20.14
C HIS A 53 18.61 4.02 -20.31
N ASN A 54 18.82 2.88 -19.66
CA ASN A 54 17.78 1.84 -19.58
C ASN A 54 16.65 2.31 -18.67
N TYR A 55 15.42 2.20 -19.16
CA TYR A 55 14.23 2.52 -18.40
C TYR A 55 13.34 1.28 -18.23
N PRO A 56 12.82 1.01 -17.02
CA PRO A 56 11.99 -0.16 -16.78
C PRO A 56 10.66 -0.06 -17.53
N HIS A 57 10.29 -1.14 -18.19
CA HIS A 57 9.02 -1.29 -18.89
C HIS A 57 8.16 -2.37 -18.24
N CYS A 58 6.86 -2.19 -18.30
CA CYS A 58 5.92 -3.19 -17.84
C CYS A 58 5.99 -4.44 -18.71
N TRP A 59 6.32 -5.59 -18.14
CA TRP A 59 6.48 -6.84 -18.86
C TRP A 59 5.23 -7.35 -19.58
N ARG A 60 4.03 -6.82 -19.24
CA ARG A 60 2.75 -7.19 -19.88
C ARG A 60 2.39 -6.28 -21.05
N THR A 61 2.72 -5.00 -20.96
CA THR A 61 2.26 -3.98 -21.91
C THR A 61 3.39 -3.32 -22.68
N ASP A 62 4.62 -3.62 -22.33
CA ASP A 62 5.85 -3.00 -22.84
C ASP A 62 5.86 -1.47 -22.79
N LYS A 63 5.03 -0.90 -21.91
CA LYS A 63 4.98 0.54 -21.69
C LYS A 63 5.91 0.95 -20.56
N PRO A 64 6.49 2.17 -20.61
CA PRO A 64 7.30 2.69 -19.53
C PRO A 64 6.57 2.67 -18.20
N VAL A 65 7.25 2.21 -17.13
CA VAL A 65 6.69 2.20 -15.78
C VAL A 65 6.76 3.60 -15.20
N LEU A 66 5.64 4.09 -14.68
CA LEU A 66 5.61 5.31 -13.88
C LEU A 66 5.79 4.95 -12.41
N TYR A 67 6.71 5.65 -11.75
CA TYR A 67 6.82 5.62 -10.29
C TYR A 67 5.86 6.65 -9.73
N TYR A 68 4.80 6.17 -9.10
CA TYR A 68 3.71 7.00 -8.60
C TYR A 68 3.50 6.75 -7.10
N PRO A 69 3.49 7.79 -6.27
CA PRO A 69 3.19 7.62 -4.85
C PRO A 69 1.72 7.24 -4.69
N LEU A 70 1.49 6.17 -3.95
CA LEU A 70 0.16 5.70 -3.60
C LEU A 70 0.07 5.59 -2.08
N ASP A 71 -1.07 5.96 -1.53
CA ASP A 71 -1.37 5.67 -0.13
C ASP A 71 -1.33 4.16 0.08
N SER A 72 -0.64 3.74 1.12
CA SER A 72 -0.32 2.34 1.35
C SER A 72 -0.35 2.01 2.83
N TRP A 73 -0.72 0.77 3.14
CA TRP A 73 -0.66 0.25 4.49
C TRP A 73 0.73 -0.28 4.81
N PHE A 74 1.25 0.12 5.97
CA PHE A 74 2.58 -0.28 6.44
C PHE A 74 2.48 -0.88 7.84
N ILE A 75 3.25 -1.94 8.08
CA ILE A 75 3.61 -2.34 9.45
C ILE A 75 4.80 -1.48 9.87
N ARG A 76 4.66 -0.75 10.98
CA ARG A 76 5.76 0.03 11.56
C ARG A 76 6.84 -0.89 12.16
N SER A 77 7.54 -1.62 11.31
CA SER A 77 8.62 -2.53 11.70
C SER A 77 9.75 -1.79 12.42
N THR A 78 9.95 -0.50 12.10
CA THR A 78 10.95 0.36 12.72
C THR A 78 10.70 0.58 14.21
N ALA A 79 9.47 0.44 14.70
CA ALA A 79 9.15 0.54 16.13
C ALA A 79 9.83 -0.55 16.98
N ALA A 80 10.09 -1.72 16.39
CA ALA A 80 10.75 -2.84 17.06
C ALA A 80 12.24 -2.98 16.68
N LYS A 81 12.77 -2.09 15.85
CA LYS A 81 14.11 -2.18 15.25
C LYS A 81 15.21 -2.39 16.28
N GLU A 82 15.29 -1.52 17.26
CA GLU A 82 16.34 -1.57 18.31
C GLU A 82 16.27 -2.89 19.09
N ARG A 83 15.06 -3.30 19.44
CA ARG A 83 14.85 -4.56 20.14
C ARG A 83 15.23 -5.77 19.30
N MET A 84 14.93 -5.75 18.01
CA MET A 84 15.35 -6.82 17.09
C MET A 84 16.87 -6.90 16.94
N ILE A 85 17.57 -5.76 16.88
CA ILE A 85 19.04 -5.70 16.85
C ILE A 85 19.64 -6.31 18.13
N GLU A 86 19.09 -5.99 19.31
CA GLU A 86 19.53 -6.58 20.57
C GLU A 86 19.32 -8.09 20.60
N LEU A 87 18.13 -8.55 20.22
CA LEU A 87 17.80 -9.97 20.19
C LEU A 87 18.66 -10.75 19.17
N ASN A 88 18.96 -10.14 18.03
CA ASN A 88 19.85 -10.74 17.04
C ASN A 88 21.23 -11.11 17.63
N LYS A 89 21.75 -10.32 18.56
CA LYS A 89 23.04 -10.57 19.23
C LYS A 89 22.99 -11.78 20.18
N THR A 90 21.82 -12.20 20.61
CA THR A 90 21.64 -13.36 21.50
C THR A 90 21.53 -14.68 20.76
N ILE A 91 21.38 -14.66 19.44
CA ILE A 91 21.23 -15.85 18.60
C ILE A 91 22.60 -16.43 18.30
N ASN A 92 22.75 -17.74 18.49
CA ASN A 92 23.98 -18.47 18.11
C ASN A 92 23.95 -18.79 16.62
N TRP A 93 24.31 -17.80 15.81
CA TRP A 93 24.38 -17.96 14.35
C TRP A 93 25.50 -18.89 13.89
N LYS A 94 25.18 -19.77 12.95
CA LYS A 94 26.16 -20.62 12.28
C LYS A 94 26.02 -20.55 10.76
N PRO A 95 26.90 -19.87 10.04
CA PRO A 95 28.09 -19.16 10.56
C PRO A 95 27.73 -17.85 11.28
N GLU A 96 28.56 -17.40 12.20
CA GLU A 96 28.36 -16.14 12.95
C GLU A 96 28.22 -14.92 12.03
N SER A 97 28.91 -14.94 10.89
CA SER A 97 28.81 -13.89 9.88
C SER A 97 27.39 -13.65 9.32
N THR A 98 26.46 -14.58 9.49
CA THR A 98 25.07 -14.37 9.11
C THR A 98 24.42 -13.31 10.00
N GLY A 99 24.61 -13.41 11.31
CA GLY A 99 24.03 -12.47 12.29
C GLY A 99 24.70 -11.11 12.29
N THR A 100 26.03 -11.06 12.19
CA THR A 100 26.80 -9.80 12.20
C THR A 100 26.89 -9.14 10.81
N GLY A 101 26.76 -9.94 9.75
CA GLY A 101 26.86 -9.50 8.36
C GLY A 101 25.50 -9.15 7.74
N ARG A 102 25.03 -10.02 6.84
CA ARG A 102 23.86 -9.72 6.00
C ARG A 102 22.59 -9.44 6.80
N PHE A 103 22.28 -10.28 7.78
CA PHE A 103 21.05 -10.13 8.56
C PHE A 103 21.14 -8.95 9.54
N GLY A 104 22.26 -8.78 10.25
CA GLY A 104 22.47 -7.63 11.14
C GLY A 104 22.39 -6.30 10.40
N LYS A 105 23.06 -6.20 9.24
CA LYS A 105 23.00 -4.99 8.40
C LYS A 105 21.59 -4.75 7.85
N TRP A 106 20.82 -5.79 7.55
CA TRP A 106 19.42 -5.65 7.15
C TRP A 106 18.57 -5.07 8.29
N LEU A 107 18.75 -5.53 9.53
CA LEU A 107 18.09 -4.97 10.71
C LEU A 107 18.48 -3.51 10.96
N GLU A 108 19.77 -3.16 10.83
CA GLU A 108 20.27 -1.78 10.98
C GLU A 108 19.65 -0.81 9.95
N ASN A 109 19.32 -1.32 8.77
CA ASN A 109 18.69 -0.54 7.68
C ASN A 109 17.21 -0.86 7.52
N LEU A 110 16.57 -1.40 8.57
CA LEU A 110 15.15 -1.77 8.53
C LEU A 110 14.27 -0.55 8.26
N ASN A 111 13.38 -0.70 7.28
CA ASN A 111 12.31 0.23 6.97
C ASN A 111 10.96 -0.41 7.30
N ASP A 112 9.92 0.41 7.39
CA ASP A 112 8.56 -0.06 7.57
C ASP A 112 8.12 -0.96 6.41
N TRP A 113 7.38 -1.99 6.73
CA TRP A 113 7.00 -3.02 5.77
C TRP A 113 5.70 -2.66 5.06
N ASN A 114 5.79 -2.33 3.77
CA ASN A 114 4.64 -2.09 2.91
C ASN A 114 3.90 -3.39 2.60
N LEU A 115 2.65 -3.50 3.07
CA LEU A 115 1.78 -4.66 2.84
C LEU A 115 0.85 -4.48 1.64
N SER A 116 0.46 -3.25 1.31
CA SER A 116 -0.54 -3.01 0.29
C SER A 116 -0.04 -3.35 -1.11
N ARG A 117 -0.95 -3.85 -1.92
CA ARG A 117 -0.76 -4.05 -3.36
C ARG A 117 -2.05 -3.65 -4.07
N SER A 118 -1.93 -2.78 -5.07
CA SER A 118 -3.07 -2.36 -5.91
C SER A 118 -3.42 -3.45 -6.91
N ARG A 119 -3.93 -4.58 -6.42
CA ARG A 119 -4.38 -5.70 -7.22
C ARG A 119 -5.75 -6.13 -6.78
N TYR A 120 -6.60 -6.51 -7.74
CA TYR A 120 -7.96 -6.97 -7.45
C TYR A 120 -7.95 -8.21 -6.55
N TRP A 121 -7.10 -9.19 -6.87
CA TRP A 121 -6.92 -10.39 -6.06
C TRP A 121 -5.55 -10.37 -5.40
N GLY A 122 -5.53 -10.19 -4.11
CA GLY A 122 -4.33 -10.14 -3.28
C GLY A 122 -4.67 -10.56 -1.85
N THR A 123 -3.68 -10.63 -0.98
CA THR A 123 -3.91 -10.90 0.44
C THR A 123 -4.83 -9.82 1.02
N PRO A 124 -5.99 -10.17 1.57
CA PRO A 124 -6.88 -9.21 2.18
C PRO A 124 -6.26 -8.57 3.41
N LEU A 125 -6.47 -7.26 3.56
CA LEU A 125 -6.14 -6.53 4.78
C LEU A 125 -7.44 -6.28 5.54
N PRO A 126 -7.65 -6.88 6.72
CA PRO A 126 -8.90 -6.81 7.46
C PRO A 126 -9.04 -5.47 8.20
N ILE A 127 -9.07 -4.37 7.46
CA ILE A 127 -9.16 -3.02 7.99
C ILE A 127 -10.42 -2.36 7.46
N TRP A 128 -11.32 -2.00 8.36
CA TRP A 128 -12.50 -1.19 8.08
C TRP A 128 -12.21 0.26 8.42
N ARG A 129 -12.63 1.17 7.57
CA ARG A 129 -12.46 2.61 7.74
C ARG A 129 -13.77 3.32 7.56
N SER A 130 -14.13 4.20 8.51
CA SER A 130 -15.28 5.08 8.38
C SER A 130 -14.99 6.27 7.45
N GLU A 131 -16.02 6.97 7.01
CA GLU A 131 -15.86 8.22 6.24
C GLU A 131 -15.16 9.32 7.06
N GLU A 132 -15.26 9.27 8.39
CA GLU A 132 -14.65 10.21 9.32
C GLU A 132 -13.18 9.86 9.63
N GLY A 133 -12.68 8.72 9.12
CA GLY A 133 -11.28 8.27 9.25
C GLY A 133 -11.01 7.41 10.47
N GLU A 134 -12.05 6.93 11.19
CA GLU A 134 -11.87 5.90 12.22
C GLU A 134 -11.50 4.57 11.56
N GLU A 135 -10.57 3.84 12.15
CA GLU A 135 -10.04 2.60 11.59
C GLU A 135 -10.15 1.46 12.59
N LEU A 136 -10.70 0.35 12.15
CA LEU A 136 -10.78 -0.89 12.91
C LEU A 136 -10.03 -2.00 12.16
N CYS A 137 -9.00 -2.54 12.80
CA CYS A 137 -8.24 -3.68 12.29
C CYS A 137 -8.71 -4.95 13.00
N ILE A 138 -9.25 -5.88 12.24
CA ILE A 138 -9.78 -7.15 12.75
C ILE A 138 -8.64 -8.17 12.86
N GLY A 139 -8.45 -8.73 14.04
CA GLY A 139 -7.37 -9.67 14.35
C GLY A 139 -7.72 -11.14 14.17
N SER A 140 -9.01 -11.49 14.11
CA SER A 140 -9.46 -12.87 13.88
C SER A 140 -10.84 -12.96 13.23
N VAL A 141 -11.16 -14.13 12.70
CA VAL A 141 -12.49 -14.37 12.10
C VAL A 141 -13.59 -14.32 13.15
N GLU A 142 -13.32 -14.81 14.35
CA GLU A 142 -14.24 -14.71 15.49
C GLU A 142 -14.50 -13.27 15.90
N GLU A 143 -13.49 -12.45 15.89
CA GLU A 143 -13.63 -11.00 16.14
C GLU A 143 -14.54 -10.38 15.07
N LEU A 144 -14.28 -10.66 13.79
CA LEU A 144 -15.13 -10.18 12.70
C LEU A 144 -16.58 -10.65 12.86
N TYR A 145 -16.79 -11.90 13.18
CA TYR A 145 -18.12 -12.44 13.45
C TYR A 145 -18.83 -11.64 14.55
N ASN A 146 -18.15 -11.38 15.66
CA ASN A 146 -18.71 -10.65 16.80
C ASN A 146 -18.97 -9.17 16.46
N GLU A 147 -18.11 -8.53 15.69
CA GLU A 147 -18.33 -7.15 15.23
C GLU A 147 -19.52 -7.06 14.27
N ILE A 148 -19.76 -8.06 13.43
CA ILE A 148 -20.97 -8.15 12.60
C ILE A 148 -22.23 -8.29 13.47
N GLU A 149 -22.21 -9.13 14.53
CA GLU A 149 -23.34 -9.25 15.47
C GLU A 149 -23.63 -7.91 16.19
N LYS A 150 -22.59 -7.16 16.57
CA LYS A 150 -22.76 -5.78 17.10
C LYS A 150 -23.40 -4.85 16.08
N SER A 151 -22.99 -4.95 14.83
CA SER A 151 -23.53 -4.16 13.72
C SER A 151 -25.01 -4.44 13.48
N ILE A 152 -25.41 -5.72 13.58
CA ILE A 152 -26.82 -6.14 13.50
C ILE A 152 -27.62 -5.55 14.68
N ALA A 153 -27.08 -5.66 15.90
CA ALA A 153 -27.72 -5.12 17.08
C ALA A 153 -27.90 -3.59 17.03
N ALA A 154 -26.98 -2.90 16.35
CA ALA A 154 -27.06 -1.45 16.11
C ALA A 154 -27.94 -1.06 14.89
N GLY A 155 -28.40 -2.04 14.12
CA GLY A 155 -29.28 -1.81 12.97
C GLY A 155 -28.60 -1.48 11.65
N PHE A 156 -27.27 -1.61 11.55
CA PHE A 156 -26.50 -1.34 10.32
C PHE A 156 -26.47 -2.55 9.37
N MET A 157 -26.65 -3.76 9.90
CA MET A 157 -26.79 -4.99 9.12
C MET A 157 -28.04 -5.76 9.53
N THR A 158 -28.60 -6.55 8.61
CA THR A 158 -29.80 -7.34 8.83
C THR A 158 -29.50 -8.78 9.22
N ALA A 159 -28.39 -9.33 8.74
CA ALA A 159 -27.98 -10.71 8.99
C ALA A 159 -26.46 -10.85 8.97
N ASN A 160 -25.95 -11.89 9.64
CA ASN A 160 -24.55 -12.24 9.61
C ASN A 160 -24.30 -13.25 8.47
N PRO A 161 -23.55 -12.88 7.41
CA PRO A 161 -23.34 -13.75 6.26
C PRO A 161 -22.57 -15.03 6.61
N TYR A 162 -21.74 -15.01 7.65
CA TYR A 162 -21.00 -16.18 8.09
C TYR A 162 -21.87 -17.16 8.87
N LYS A 163 -22.81 -16.65 9.65
CA LYS A 163 -23.82 -17.48 10.33
C LYS A 163 -24.75 -18.18 9.33
N GLU A 164 -25.14 -17.49 8.27
CA GLU A 164 -25.94 -18.07 7.19
C GLU A 164 -25.20 -19.21 6.46
N LYS A 165 -23.87 -19.09 6.31
CA LYS A 165 -23.02 -20.14 5.76
C LYS A 165 -22.73 -21.27 6.75
N GLY A 166 -23.23 -21.18 7.98
CA GLY A 166 -23.03 -22.18 9.02
C GLY A 166 -21.64 -22.17 9.65
N PHE A 167 -20.95 -21.03 9.65
CA PHE A 167 -19.71 -20.87 10.39
C PHE A 167 -19.96 -20.89 11.90
N ILE A 168 -19.13 -21.63 12.63
CA ILE A 168 -19.21 -21.79 14.08
C ILE A 168 -17.96 -21.16 14.70
N PRO A 169 -18.09 -20.03 15.43
CA PRO A 169 -16.95 -19.43 16.14
C PRO A 169 -16.33 -20.39 17.16
N GLY A 170 -15.00 -20.48 17.18
CA GLY A 170 -14.27 -21.36 18.09
C GLY A 170 -14.10 -22.80 17.62
N GLU A 171 -14.66 -23.17 16.46
CA GLU A 171 -14.42 -24.47 15.83
C GLU A 171 -13.29 -24.35 14.79
N TYR A 172 -12.08 -24.79 15.17
CA TYR A 172 -10.85 -24.66 14.36
C TYR A 172 -10.66 -25.85 13.42
N THR A 173 -11.63 -26.08 12.53
CA THR A 173 -11.56 -27.10 11.48
C THR A 173 -11.45 -26.46 10.11
N GLU A 174 -10.79 -27.13 9.17
CA GLU A 174 -10.64 -26.66 7.79
C GLU A 174 -12.01 -26.43 7.15
N ASP A 175 -12.91 -27.40 7.25
CA ASP A 175 -14.29 -27.33 6.73
C ASP A 175 -15.08 -26.12 7.26
N ASN A 176 -14.81 -25.68 8.48
CA ASN A 176 -15.47 -24.53 9.07
C ASN A 176 -14.89 -23.21 8.52
N TYR A 177 -13.58 -23.14 8.37
CA TYR A 177 -12.93 -21.94 7.84
C TYR A 177 -13.06 -21.77 6.33
N ASP A 178 -13.25 -22.84 5.58
CA ASP A 178 -13.54 -22.81 4.13
C ASP A 178 -14.87 -22.11 3.79
N LYS A 179 -15.75 -21.93 4.77
CA LYS A 179 -16.99 -21.18 4.62
C LYS A 179 -16.78 -19.65 4.53
N ILE A 180 -15.58 -19.19 4.86
CA ILE A 180 -15.25 -17.76 4.95
C ILE A 180 -14.24 -17.37 3.89
N ASP A 181 -14.56 -16.33 3.16
CA ASP A 181 -13.64 -15.67 2.25
C ASP A 181 -13.56 -14.19 2.60
N LEU A 182 -12.34 -13.70 2.87
CA LEU A 182 -12.06 -12.30 3.23
C LEU A 182 -11.66 -11.44 2.03
N HIS A 183 -11.63 -12.01 0.83
CA HIS A 183 -11.35 -11.24 -0.38
C HIS A 183 -12.55 -10.40 -0.81
N ARG A 184 -12.28 -9.35 -1.54
CA ARG A 184 -13.33 -8.66 -2.30
C ARG A 184 -13.86 -9.57 -3.43
N PRO A 185 -15.16 -9.61 -3.71
CA PRO A 185 -16.23 -8.76 -3.15
C PRO A 185 -16.93 -9.33 -1.89
N TYR A 186 -16.45 -10.44 -1.32
CA TYR A 186 -17.16 -11.19 -0.27
C TYR A 186 -17.32 -10.44 1.06
N VAL A 187 -16.50 -9.41 1.28
CA VAL A 187 -16.52 -8.55 2.48
C VAL A 187 -17.03 -7.14 2.21
N ASP A 188 -17.32 -6.79 0.96
CA ASP A 188 -17.68 -5.42 0.59
C ASP A 188 -19.02 -4.97 1.19
N ASP A 189 -19.93 -5.91 1.48
CA ASP A 189 -21.24 -5.63 2.09
C ASP A 189 -21.21 -5.71 3.64
N ILE A 190 -20.05 -5.97 4.24
CA ILE A 190 -19.92 -6.03 5.69
C ILE A 190 -19.69 -4.63 6.24
N ILE A 191 -20.66 -4.14 7.00
CA ILE A 191 -20.62 -2.85 7.66
C ILE A 191 -20.39 -3.08 9.15
N LEU A 192 -19.36 -2.46 9.72
CA LEU A 192 -19.04 -2.53 11.14
C LEU A 192 -19.36 -1.20 11.81
N VAL A 193 -19.70 -1.27 13.09
CA VAL A 193 -19.97 -0.08 13.91
C VAL A 193 -18.66 0.51 14.39
N SER A 194 -18.45 1.81 14.20
CA SER A 194 -17.30 2.52 14.74
C SER A 194 -17.41 2.73 16.26
N GLU A 195 -16.30 3.10 16.92
CA GLU A 195 -16.31 3.43 18.35
C GLU A 195 -17.23 4.61 18.66
N SER A 196 -17.43 5.52 17.73
CA SER A 196 -18.38 6.64 17.84
C SER A 196 -19.85 6.23 17.67
N GLY A 197 -20.13 4.94 17.38
CA GLY A 197 -21.48 4.42 17.24
C GLY A 197 -22.15 4.74 15.89
N LYS A 198 -21.34 5.04 14.89
CA LYS A 198 -21.79 5.32 13.51
C LYS A 198 -21.48 4.18 12.57
#